data_1295643f88a156a96439e5dab3fe5bc0
#
_entry.id   1295643f88a156a96439e5dab3fe5bc0
#
_cell.length_a   1.000
_cell.length_b   1.000
_cell.length_c   1.000
_cell.angle_alpha   90.00
_cell.angle_beta   90.00
_cell.angle_gamma   90.00
#
_symmetry.space_group_name_H-M   'P 1'
#
loop_
_entity.id
_entity.type
_entity.pdbx_description
1 polymer ?
#
loop_
_entity_poly.entity_id
_entity_poly.type
_entity_poly.pdbx_seq_one_letter_code
_entity_poly.pdbx_strand_id
1 'polypeptide(L)'
;MFKFVHMSDPQLGFYASRHPETEGVEYEIENLSKAISITNGIKPDFVITTGDLVQDRLEPKHVDIIKGLYATLNCPYYFTPGNSDLTNTPEKIDIERYRERFGADYYSFFHKDCHFIMLNSCVLSDWSKVPGENVIQTQFLENQLQVGKKFNSKYQFVFMHHPLFGTDPNEDDGHMVLPISQRSLILNLISKFDVKAVFTGHWHANNVISYKNTELITSGPITFPIGEDPSGIRIVEVDEEKLYHQYIIL
;
A
#
# COMPACT_ATOMS: atom_id res chain seq x y z
N MET A 1 -5.74 -13.81 -17.87
CA MET A 1 -6.46 -12.63 -17.33
C MET A 1 -6.83 -12.87 -15.87
N PHE A 2 -6.68 -11.87 -15.01
CA PHE A 2 -7.16 -11.83 -13.64
C PHE A 2 -7.36 -10.37 -13.21
N LYS A 3 -8.02 -10.16 -12.09
CA LYS A 3 -8.18 -8.82 -11.52
C LYS A 3 -7.93 -8.81 -10.03
N PHE A 4 -7.40 -7.69 -9.53
CA PHE A 4 -7.31 -7.43 -8.11
C PHE A 4 -7.82 -6.02 -7.80
N VAL A 5 -8.14 -5.77 -6.55
CA VAL A 5 -8.50 -4.43 -6.08
C VAL A 5 -7.36 -3.89 -5.22
N HIS A 6 -6.95 -2.67 -5.52
CA HIS A 6 -6.03 -1.91 -4.70
C HIS A 6 -6.83 -0.91 -3.86
N MET A 7 -6.65 -0.98 -2.57
CA MET A 7 -7.20 -0.10 -1.55
C MET A 7 -6.06 0.64 -0.85
N SER A 8 -6.35 1.79 -0.28
CA SER A 8 -5.39 2.52 0.55
C SER A 8 -6.09 3.30 1.64
N ASP A 9 -5.39 3.49 2.74
CA ASP A 9 -5.74 4.44 3.81
C ASP A 9 -7.21 4.29 4.29
N PRO A 10 -7.65 3.08 4.71
CA PRO A 10 -8.93 2.96 5.42
C PRO A 10 -8.91 3.68 6.77
N GLN A 11 -7.78 3.83 7.37
CA GLN A 11 -7.33 4.69 8.47
C GLN A 11 -8.39 4.92 9.54
N LEU A 12 -8.91 3.81 10.11
CA LEU A 12 -9.97 3.84 11.11
C LEU A 12 -9.61 4.71 12.30
N GLY A 13 -10.40 5.76 12.54
CA GLY A 13 -10.19 6.77 13.58
C GLY A 13 -9.55 8.07 13.06
N PHE A 14 -9.16 8.17 11.79
CA PHE A 14 -8.55 9.40 11.25
C PHE A 14 -9.58 10.52 11.09
N TYR A 15 -10.73 10.24 10.46
CA TYR A 15 -11.83 11.19 10.34
C TYR A 15 -12.29 11.65 11.73
N ALA A 16 -12.56 10.69 12.62
CA ALA A 16 -12.98 10.98 13.99
C ALA A 16 -11.98 11.85 14.75
N SER A 17 -10.66 11.68 14.53
CA SER A 17 -9.63 12.53 15.16
C SER A 17 -9.63 13.97 14.65
N ARG A 18 -10.16 14.22 13.46
CA ARG A 18 -10.28 15.54 12.83
C ARG A 18 -11.63 16.20 13.06
N HIS A 19 -12.62 15.41 13.43
CA HIS A 19 -14.01 15.82 13.65
C HIS A 19 -14.46 15.39 15.04
N PRO A 20 -14.00 16.08 16.10
CA PRO A 20 -14.28 15.70 17.49
C PRO A 20 -15.77 15.79 17.86
N GLU A 21 -16.60 16.42 17.01
CA GLU A 21 -18.05 16.44 17.12
C GLU A 21 -18.69 15.11 16.71
N THR A 22 -17.96 14.22 16.05
CA THR A 22 -18.45 12.88 15.70
C THR A 22 -18.21 11.92 16.87
N GLU A 23 -19.19 11.08 17.15
CA GLU A 23 -19.05 10.02 18.13
C GLU A 23 -18.57 8.74 17.43
N GLY A 24 -17.35 8.28 17.79
CA GLY A 24 -16.81 7.00 17.30
C GLY A 24 -16.21 7.07 15.90
N VAL A 25 -16.20 5.92 15.23
CA VAL A 25 -15.53 5.67 13.93
C VAL A 25 -16.53 5.16 12.86
N GLU A 26 -17.78 5.49 13.02
CA GLU A 26 -18.88 5.01 12.16
C GLU A 26 -18.69 5.43 10.70
N TYR A 27 -18.19 6.64 10.47
CA TYR A 27 -17.93 7.15 9.12
C TYR A 27 -16.93 6.28 8.37
N GLU A 28 -15.82 5.91 9.03
CA GLU A 28 -14.80 5.06 8.43
C GLU A 28 -15.30 3.63 8.24
N ILE A 29 -16.10 3.12 9.18
CA ILE A 29 -16.74 1.80 9.07
C ILE A 29 -17.67 1.76 7.85
N GLU A 30 -18.52 2.78 7.67
CA GLU A 30 -19.45 2.87 6.54
C GLU A 30 -18.72 2.91 5.20
N ASN A 31 -17.68 3.75 5.06
CA ASN A 31 -16.90 3.86 3.82
C ASN A 31 -16.15 2.55 3.50
N LEU A 32 -15.50 1.95 4.49
CA LEU A 32 -14.81 0.67 4.28
C LEU A 32 -15.80 -0.45 3.97
N SER A 33 -16.95 -0.49 4.63
CA SER A 33 -18.01 -1.47 4.34
C SER A 33 -18.55 -1.31 2.92
N LYS A 34 -18.71 -0.08 2.44
CA LYS A 34 -19.12 0.23 1.07
C LYS A 34 -18.04 -0.23 0.07
N ALA A 35 -16.76 0.08 0.33
CA ALA A 35 -15.63 -0.39 -0.47
C ALA A 35 -15.59 -1.91 -0.60
N ILE A 36 -15.77 -2.62 0.52
CA ILE A 36 -15.83 -4.09 0.58
C ILE A 36 -17.03 -4.63 -0.20
N SER A 37 -18.19 -4.02 -0.04
CA SER A 37 -19.42 -4.43 -0.76
C SER A 37 -19.24 -4.31 -2.28
N ILE A 38 -18.70 -3.18 -2.76
CA ILE A 38 -18.38 -2.98 -4.18
C ILE A 38 -17.36 -4.02 -4.63
N THR A 39 -16.30 -4.25 -3.86
CA THR A 39 -15.25 -5.23 -4.15
C THR A 39 -15.82 -6.65 -4.28
N ASN A 40 -16.70 -7.06 -3.36
CA ASN A 40 -17.36 -8.36 -3.42
C ASN A 40 -18.24 -8.49 -4.68
N GLY A 41 -18.85 -7.40 -5.15
CA GLY A 41 -19.59 -7.35 -6.42
C GLY A 41 -18.69 -7.51 -7.64
N ILE A 42 -17.46 -6.95 -7.60
CA ILE A 42 -16.45 -7.06 -8.68
C ILE A 42 -15.89 -8.48 -8.79
N LYS A 43 -15.86 -9.22 -7.68
CA LYS A 43 -15.28 -10.58 -7.56
C LYS A 43 -13.82 -10.64 -8.04
N PRO A 44 -12.91 -9.86 -7.43
CA PRO A 44 -11.50 -9.92 -7.77
C PRO A 44 -10.87 -11.23 -7.28
N ASP A 45 -9.70 -11.57 -7.82
CA ASP A 45 -8.92 -12.71 -7.34
C ASP A 45 -8.38 -12.45 -5.92
N PHE A 46 -8.07 -11.19 -5.58
CA PHE A 46 -7.65 -10.74 -4.24
C PHE A 46 -7.72 -9.21 -4.09
N VAL A 47 -7.49 -8.75 -2.86
CA VAL A 47 -7.37 -7.33 -2.50
C VAL A 47 -5.98 -7.07 -1.92
N ILE A 48 -5.37 -5.91 -2.25
CA ILE A 48 -4.16 -5.42 -1.60
C ILE A 48 -4.45 -4.04 -1.03
N THR A 49 -4.13 -3.82 0.26
CA THR A 49 -4.26 -2.52 0.92
C THR A 49 -2.89 -1.99 1.30
N THR A 50 -2.56 -0.79 0.81
CA THR A 50 -1.24 -0.17 0.99
C THR A 50 -1.18 0.74 2.21
N GLY A 51 -1.40 0.16 3.40
CA GLY A 51 -1.11 0.78 4.68
C GLY A 51 -2.18 1.74 5.21
N ASP A 52 -1.85 2.28 6.36
CA ASP A 52 -2.71 3.12 7.19
C ASP A 52 -4.09 2.46 7.43
N LEU A 53 -4.02 1.26 8.03
CA LEU A 53 -5.21 0.48 8.36
C LEU A 53 -5.98 1.13 9.52
N VAL A 54 -5.23 1.63 10.52
CA VAL A 54 -5.74 2.30 11.71
C VAL A 54 -5.00 3.61 11.95
N GLN A 55 -5.68 4.61 12.49
CA GLN A 55 -5.07 5.88 12.90
C GLN A 55 -4.24 5.73 14.17
N ASP A 56 -4.76 5.01 15.16
CA ASP A 56 -4.04 4.74 16.40
C ASP A 56 -3.66 3.26 16.51
N ARG A 57 -2.39 3.00 16.28
CA ARG A 57 -1.81 1.67 16.40
C ARG A 57 -1.89 1.08 17.80
N LEU A 58 -2.19 1.88 18.81
CA LEU A 58 -2.32 1.42 20.19
C LEU A 58 -3.75 1.09 20.60
N GLU A 59 -4.75 1.46 19.78
CA GLU A 59 -6.16 1.15 20.03
C GLU A 59 -6.56 -0.23 19.49
N PRO A 60 -6.64 -1.27 20.34
CA PRO A 60 -6.90 -2.62 19.87
C PRO A 60 -8.29 -2.80 19.27
N LYS A 61 -9.29 -1.99 19.70
CA LYS A 61 -10.65 -2.07 19.15
C LYS A 61 -10.68 -1.72 17.67
N HIS A 62 -9.91 -0.71 17.25
CA HIS A 62 -9.80 -0.34 15.83
C HIS A 62 -9.21 -1.48 14.99
N VAL A 63 -8.19 -2.16 15.53
CA VAL A 63 -7.59 -3.33 14.89
C VAL A 63 -8.62 -4.45 14.71
N ASP A 64 -9.41 -4.73 15.75
CA ASP A 64 -10.45 -5.78 15.71
C ASP A 64 -11.55 -5.44 14.70
N ILE A 65 -11.98 -4.16 14.65
CA ILE A 65 -12.97 -3.69 13.67
C ILE A 65 -12.43 -3.86 12.25
N ILE A 66 -11.21 -3.40 11.96
CA ILE A 66 -10.58 -3.56 10.64
C ILE A 66 -10.53 -5.03 10.24
N LYS A 67 -10.03 -5.90 11.12
CA LYS A 67 -9.96 -7.35 10.84
C LYS A 67 -11.34 -7.95 10.60
N GLY A 68 -12.35 -7.55 11.38
CA GLY A 68 -13.72 -7.99 11.20
C GLY A 68 -14.32 -7.58 9.87
N LEU A 69 -14.07 -6.34 9.43
CA LEU A 69 -14.53 -5.85 8.14
C LEU A 69 -13.86 -6.58 6.97
N TYR A 70 -12.52 -6.68 6.97
CA TYR A 70 -11.80 -7.39 5.91
C TYR A 70 -12.15 -8.89 5.84
N ALA A 71 -12.52 -9.52 6.97
CA ALA A 71 -13.00 -10.90 6.98
C ALA A 71 -14.32 -11.11 6.23
N THR A 72 -15.05 -10.04 5.87
CA THR A 72 -16.26 -10.11 5.04
C THR A 72 -15.98 -10.07 3.53
N LEU A 73 -14.71 -9.92 3.11
CA LEU A 73 -14.31 -10.08 1.72
C LEU A 73 -14.48 -11.54 1.27
N ASN A 74 -14.96 -11.73 0.04
CA ASN A 74 -15.13 -13.05 -0.58
C ASN A 74 -13.86 -13.55 -1.31
N CYS A 75 -12.72 -12.91 -1.09
CA CYS A 75 -11.44 -13.24 -1.69
C CYS A 75 -10.29 -13.01 -0.69
N PRO A 76 -9.09 -13.57 -0.93
CA PRO A 76 -7.92 -13.27 -0.12
C PRO A 76 -7.59 -11.77 -0.12
N TYR A 77 -7.00 -11.30 0.99
CA TYR A 77 -6.54 -9.93 1.11
C TYR A 77 -5.13 -9.87 1.73
N TYR A 78 -4.40 -8.83 1.37
CA TYR A 78 -3.00 -8.61 1.74
C TYR A 78 -2.79 -7.18 2.17
N PHE A 79 -1.89 -6.95 3.14
CA PHE A 79 -1.58 -5.64 3.68
C PHE A 79 -0.10 -5.30 3.54
N THR A 80 0.22 -4.02 3.36
CA THR A 80 1.50 -3.44 3.74
C THR A 80 1.27 -2.49 4.91
N PRO A 81 2.24 -2.24 5.79
CA PRO A 81 2.06 -1.23 6.83
C PRO A 81 2.15 0.19 6.28
N GLY A 82 1.39 1.10 6.89
CA GLY A 82 1.53 2.54 6.77
C GLY A 82 2.11 3.19 8.03
N ASN A 83 2.36 4.51 7.97
CA ASN A 83 2.97 5.21 9.09
C ASN A 83 2.02 5.35 10.30
N SER A 84 0.72 5.30 10.11
CA SER A 84 -0.23 5.28 11.25
C SER A 84 -0.27 3.91 11.93
N ASP A 85 -0.02 2.82 11.18
CA ASP A 85 0.05 1.46 11.72
C ASP A 85 1.34 1.21 12.52
N LEU A 86 2.43 1.91 12.16
CA LEU A 86 3.74 1.82 12.82
C LEU A 86 4.08 3.12 13.54
N THR A 87 4.76 4.02 12.90
CA THR A 87 5.04 5.44 13.16
C THR A 87 5.86 5.98 11.98
N ASN A 88 6.07 7.30 11.92
CA ASN A 88 7.01 7.89 10.96
C ASN A 88 8.48 7.52 11.26
N THR A 89 8.79 7.11 12.49
CA THR A 89 10.12 6.66 12.92
C THR A 89 9.96 5.38 13.72
N PRO A 90 9.73 4.22 13.05
CA PRO A 90 9.38 2.97 13.72
C PRO A 90 10.50 2.43 14.58
N GLU A 91 10.13 1.89 15.73
CA GLU A 91 10.97 1.10 16.60
C GLU A 91 10.70 -0.40 16.37
N LYS A 92 11.61 -1.25 16.84
CA LYS A 92 11.45 -2.71 16.72
C LYS A 92 10.12 -3.20 17.29
N ILE A 93 9.67 -2.64 18.41
CA ILE A 93 8.40 -3.01 19.05
C ILE A 93 7.18 -2.65 18.20
N ASP A 94 7.25 -1.58 17.42
CA ASP A 94 6.15 -1.20 16.52
C ASP A 94 6.02 -2.22 15.37
N ILE A 95 7.16 -2.65 14.79
CA ILE A 95 7.20 -3.67 13.75
C ILE A 95 6.69 -5.02 14.28
N GLU A 96 7.14 -5.44 15.48
CA GLU A 96 6.69 -6.67 16.12
C GLU A 96 5.17 -6.64 16.37
N ARG A 97 4.65 -5.54 16.88
CA ARG A 97 3.21 -5.33 17.11
C ARG A 97 2.40 -5.40 15.82
N TYR A 98 2.89 -4.79 14.74
CA TYR A 98 2.25 -4.90 13.43
C TYR A 98 2.19 -6.36 12.98
N ARG A 99 3.33 -7.08 13.07
CA ARG A 99 3.41 -8.49 12.67
C ARG A 99 2.46 -9.40 13.46
N GLU A 100 2.29 -9.14 14.74
CA GLU A 100 1.34 -9.89 15.59
C GLU A 100 -0.12 -9.67 15.17
N ARG A 101 -0.45 -8.47 14.70
CA ARG A 101 -1.82 -8.07 14.38
C ARG A 101 -2.23 -8.37 12.95
N PHE A 102 -1.35 -8.09 12.01
CA PHE A 102 -1.65 -8.07 10.58
C PHE A 102 -0.80 -9.06 9.75
N GLY A 103 0.18 -9.71 10.36
CA GLY A 103 1.09 -10.62 9.67
C GLY A 103 2.38 -9.95 9.21
N ALA A 104 3.10 -10.59 8.30
CA ALA A 104 4.39 -10.09 7.83
C ALA A 104 4.29 -8.66 7.28
N ASP A 105 5.26 -7.80 7.63
CA ASP A 105 5.30 -6.40 7.21
C ASP A 105 5.96 -6.20 5.84
N TYR A 106 6.73 -7.18 5.36
CA TYR A 106 7.18 -7.29 3.97
C TYR A 106 7.28 -8.75 3.55
N TYR A 107 6.87 -9.06 2.33
CA TYR A 107 6.79 -10.43 1.80
C TYR A 107 6.52 -10.39 0.28
N SER A 108 6.46 -11.55 -0.34
CA SER A 108 6.05 -11.68 -1.73
C SER A 108 5.20 -12.92 -1.95
N PHE A 109 4.44 -12.91 -3.03
CA PHE A 109 3.70 -14.08 -3.50
C PHE A 109 3.58 -14.07 -5.02
N PHE A 110 3.30 -15.24 -5.58
CA PHE A 110 2.96 -15.38 -7.00
C PHE A 110 1.47 -15.58 -7.15
N HIS A 111 0.90 -14.94 -8.15
CA HIS A 111 -0.44 -15.23 -8.60
C HIS A 111 -0.42 -15.36 -10.12
N LYS A 112 -0.83 -16.54 -10.63
CA LYS A 112 -0.64 -16.91 -12.02
C LYS A 112 0.83 -16.72 -12.43
N ASP A 113 1.09 -15.99 -13.49
CA ASP A 113 2.41 -15.71 -14.02
C ASP A 113 2.99 -14.34 -13.56
N CYS A 114 2.42 -13.74 -12.54
CA CYS A 114 2.85 -12.46 -12.00
C CYS A 114 3.41 -12.57 -10.58
N HIS A 115 4.36 -11.71 -10.25
CA HIS A 115 5.01 -11.63 -8.95
C HIS A 115 4.63 -10.34 -8.22
N PHE A 116 4.16 -10.46 -6.99
CA PHE A 116 3.69 -9.39 -6.12
C PHE A 116 4.65 -9.25 -4.93
N ILE A 117 5.21 -8.07 -4.74
CA ILE A 117 6.23 -7.79 -3.72
C ILE A 117 5.72 -6.67 -2.82
N MET A 118 5.55 -6.99 -1.54
CA MET A 118 5.10 -6.07 -0.50
C MET A 118 6.28 -5.56 0.30
N LEU A 119 6.36 -4.25 0.53
CA LEU A 119 7.41 -3.59 1.29
C LEU A 119 6.84 -2.79 2.47
N ASN A 120 7.59 -2.73 3.55
CA ASN A 120 7.37 -1.81 4.64
C ASN A 120 8.11 -0.50 4.37
N SER A 121 7.44 0.45 3.73
CA SER A 121 8.06 1.73 3.38
C SER A 121 8.31 2.65 4.59
N CYS A 122 7.75 2.37 5.77
CA CYS A 122 8.03 3.16 6.97
C CYS A 122 9.50 3.05 7.37
N VAL A 123 10.09 1.84 7.33
CA VAL A 123 11.52 1.66 7.61
C VAL A 123 12.40 2.06 6.43
N LEU A 124 11.85 2.22 5.22
CA LEU A 124 12.55 2.81 4.08
C LEU A 124 12.53 4.34 4.14
N SER A 125 11.51 4.92 4.79
CA SER A 125 11.39 6.37 5.03
C SER A 125 12.30 6.83 6.16
N ASP A 126 12.22 6.17 7.32
CA ASP A 126 13.10 6.45 8.45
C ASP A 126 13.50 5.15 9.17
N TRP A 127 14.79 4.85 9.14
CA TRP A 127 15.38 3.67 9.79
C TRP A 127 16.26 4.02 10.99
N SER A 128 16.20 5.26 11.48
CA SER A 128 17.11 5.77 12.51
C SER A 128 17.04 4.98 13.83
N LYS A 129 15.86 4.45 14.16
CA LYS A 129 15.65 3.61 15.36
C LYS A 129 15.71 2.10 15.10
N VAL A 130 15.80 1.70 13.85
CA VAL A 130 15.96 0.31 13.41
C VAL A 130 17.08 0.19 12.38
N PRO A 131 18.33 0.49 12.77
CA PRO A 131 19.45 0.56 11.84
C PRO A 131 19.65 -0.74 11.07
N GLY A 132 19.75 -0.63 9.74
CA GLY A 132 19.97 -1.77 8.85
C GLY A 132 18.68 -2.33 8.23
N GLU A 133 17.50 -2.06 8.77
CA GLU A 133 16.23 -2.56 8.21
C GLU A 133 15.98 -2.07 6.78
N ASN A 134 16.36 -0.82 6.47
CA ASN A 134 16.27 -0.30 5.11
C ASN A 134 17.18 -1.09 4.13
N VAL A 135 18.38 -1.49 4.56
CA VAL A 135 19.30 -2.29 3.76
C VAL A 135 18.73 -3.69 3.55
N ILE A 136 18.22 -4.31 4.63
CA ILE A 136 17.62 -5.65 4.59
C ILE A 136 16.45 -5.66 3.61
N GLN A 137 15.56 -4.67 3.65
CA GLN A 137 14.42 -4.61 2.74
C GLN A 137 14.82 -4.28 1.30
N THR A 138 15.81 -3.40 1.09
CA THR A 138 16.32 -3.15 -0.26
C THR A 138 16.91 -4.42 -0.87
N GLN A 139 17.67 -5.19 -0.06
CA GLN A 139 18.19 -6.49 -0.49
C GLN A 139 17.08 -7.53 -0.74
N PHE A 140 16.05 -7.54 0.11
CA PHE A 140 14.86 -8.37 -0.11
C PHE A 140 14.19 -8.02 -1.45
N LEU A 141 13.96 -6.73 -1.74
CA LEU A 141 13.40 -6.30 -3.02
C LEU A 141 14.25 -6.81 -4.20
N GLU A 142 15.57 -6.58 -4.17
CA GLU A 142 16.46 -7.05 -5.25
C GLU A 142 16.38 -8.57 -5.43
N ASN A 143 16.43 -9.33 -4.34
CA ASN A 143 16.33 -10.79 -4.37
C ASN A 143 14.99 -11.25 -4.96
N GLN A 144 13.87 -10.62 -4.57
CA GLN A 144 12.56 -10.98 -5.10
C GLN A 144 12.42 -10.64 -6.58
N LEU A 145 12.95 -9.50 -7.02
CA LEU A 145 12.97 -9.14 -8.44
C LEU A 145 13.80 -10.13 -9.28
N GLN A 146 14.93 -10.62 -8.74
CA GLN A 146 15.72 -11.69 -9.36
C GLN A 146 14.95 -13.02 -9.42
N VAL A 147 14.22 -13.36 -8.36
CA VAL A 147 13.35 -14.55 -8.32
C VAL A 147 12.27 -14.44 -9.38
N GLY A 148 11.56 -13.32 -9.48
CA GLY A 148 10.55 -13.11 -10.53
C GLY A 148 11.13 -13.27 -11.94
N LYS A 149 12.31 -12.71 -12.20
CA LYS A 149 13.02 -12.89 -13.47
C LYS A 149 13.40 -14.36 -13.74
N LYS A 150 13.90 -15.07 -12.72
CA LYS A 150 14.26 -16.50 -12.83
C LYS A 150 13.05 -17.38 -13.16
N PHE A 151 11.88 -17.05 -12.60
CA PHE A 151 10.63 -17.74 -12.87
C PHE A 151 9.90 -17.26 -14.13
N ASN A 152 10.53 -16.35 -14.91
CA ASN A 152 9.94 -15.75 -16.10
C ASN A 152 8.59 -15.10 -15.84
N SER A 153 8.47 -14.43 -14.68
CA SER A 153 7.25 -13.70 -14.36
C SER A 153 6.95 -12.69 -15.45
N LYS A 154 5.74 -12.70 -15.93
CA LYS A 154 5.26 -11.81 -16.98
C LYS A 154 5.31 -10.34 -16.51
N TYR A 155 4.79 -10.10 -15.32
CA TYR A 155 4.87 -8.81 -14.65
C TYR A 155 5.34 -8.98 -13.22
N GLN A 156 6.06 -7.98 -12.73
CA GLN A 156 6.40 -7.81 -11.33
C GLN A 156 5.78 -6.51 -10.85
N PHE A 157 5.12 -6.56 -9.69
CA PHE A 157 4.46 -5.44 -9.04
C PHE A 157 5.06 -5.22 -7.66
N VAL A 158 5.22 -3.95 -7.28
CA VAL A 158 5.67 -3.56 -5.94
C VAL A 158 4.56 -2.78 -5.26
N PHE A 159 4.32 -3.08 -3.99
CA PHE A 159 3.33 -2.41 -3.15
C PHE A 159 3.99 -1.88 -1.89
N MET A 160 3.75 -0.65 -1.56
CA MET A 160 4.22 -0.01 -0.34
C MET A 160 3.33 1.19 -0.02
N HIS A 161 3.44 1.75 1.18
CA HIS A 161 2.59 2.86 1.57
C HIS A 161 3.06 4.21 1.00
N HIS A 162 4.33 4.58 1.25
CA HIS A 162 4.86 5.87 0.81
C HIS A 162 5.16 5.88 -0.70
N PRO A 163 4.72 6.89 -1.44
CA PRO A 163 5.14 7.13 -2.82
C PRO A 163 6.66 7.34 -2.95
N LEU A 164 7.20 7.00 -4.11
CA LEU A 164 8.61 7.26 -4.42
C LEU A 164 8.86 8.75 -4.59
N PHE A 165 8.02 9.42 -5.40
CA PHE A 165 8.05 10.85 -5.66
C PHE A 165 6.72 11.30 -6.27
N GLY A 166 6.47 12.61 -6.30
CA GLY A 166 5.24 13.20 -6.82
C GLY A 166 5.31 13.59 -8.29
N THR A 167 6.31 14.36 -8.65
CA THR A 167 6.47 14.91 -10.00
C THR A 167 7.87 14.74 -10.56
N ASP A 168 8.91 14.84 -9.70
CA ASP A 168 10.31 14.75 -10.10
C ASP A 168 11.03 13.72 -9.21
N PRO A 169 11.71 12.72 -9.79
CA PRO A 169 12.48 11.75 -9.02
C PRO A 169 13.59 12.37 -8.16
N ASN A 170 13.99 13.62 -8.42
CA ASN A 170 14.99 14.37 -7.65
C ASN A 170 14.35 15.46 -6.76
N GLU A 171 13.04 15.47 -6.60
CA GLU A 171 12.39 16.41 -5.68
C GLU A 171 12.93 16.27 -4.24
N ASP A 172 12.88 17.36 -3.47
CA ASP A 172 13.41 17.42 -2.12
C ASP A 172 12.79 16.36 -1.21
N ASP A 173 13.54 15.99 -0.17
CA ASP A 173 13.06 15.08 0.86
C ASP A 173 11.88 15.70 1.62
N GLY A 174 10.89 14.88 1.93
CA GLY A 174 9.72 15.27 2.69
C GLY A 174 9.00 14.05 3.26
N HIS A 175 8.09 14.28 4.21
CA HIS A 175 7.32 13.19 4.82
C HIS A 175 6.31 12.52 3.87
N MET A 176 6.05 13.14 2.73
CA MET A 176 5.06 12.64 1.74
C MET A 176 5.65 11.63 0.76
N VAL A 177 6.97 11.50 0.69
CA VAL A 177 7.69 10.64 -0.27
C VAL A 177 8.89 9.99 0.40
N LEU A 178 9.41 8.92 -0.18
CA LEU A 178 10.65 8.33 0.31
C LEU A 178 11.84 9.30 0.15
N PRO A 179 12.78 9.31 1.12
CA PRO A 179 13.98 10.15 1.01
C PRO A 179 14.81 9.78 -0.22
N ILE A 180 15.44 10.79 -0.84
CA ILE A 180 16.13 10.66 -2.14
C ILE A 180 17.18 9.56 -2.15
N SER A 181 17.86 9.33 -1.03
CA SER A 181 18.86 8.27 -0.89
C SER A 181 18.26 6.87 -1.06
N GLN A 182 17.11 6.61 -0.45
CA GLN A 182 16.40 5.33 -0.55
C GLN A 182 15.60 5.24 -1.84
N ARG A 183 14.95 6.32 -2.24
CA ARG A 183 14.21 6.47 -3.51
C ARG A 183 15.06 6.08 -4.69
N SER A 184 16.28 6.62 -4.78
CA SER A 184 17.22 6.35 -5.88
C SER A 184 17.58 4.87 -6.01
N LEU A 185 17.76 4.18 -4.87
CA LEU A 185 18.05 2.74 -4.86
C LEU A 185 16.87 1.94 -5.43
N ILE A 186 15.65 2.25 -4.97
CA ILE A 186 14.44 1.56 -5.43
C ILE A 186 14.18 1.86 -6.91
N LEU A 187 14.30 3.12 -7.34
CA LEU A 187 14.13 3.51 -8.75
C LEU A 187 15.11 2.78 -9.68
N ASN A 188 16.35 2.59 -9.23
CA ASN A 188 17.32 1.80 -9.98
C ASN A 188 16.92 0.33 -10.08
N LEU A 189 16.44 -0.27 -8.99
CA LEU A 189 15.99 -1.67 -9.00
C LEU A 189 14.76 -1.88 -9.88
N ILE A 190 13.71 -1.06 -9.73
CA ILE A 190 12.49 -1.19 -10.53
C ILE A 190 12.77 -1.02 -12.03
N SER A 191 13.71 -0.12 -12.39
CA SER A 191 14.13 0.05 -13.78
C SER A 191 14.99 -1.11 -14.30
N LYS A 192 15.92 -1.64 -13.49
CA LYS A 192 16.81 -2.75 -13.84
C LYS A 192 16.03 -4.03 -14.13
N PHE A 193 14.90 -4.22 -13.44
CA PHE A 193 14.09 -5.44 -13.52
C PHE A 193 12.76 -5.26 -14.24
N ASP A 194 12.54 -4.11 -14.90
CA ASP A 194 11.32 -3.78 -15.66
C ASP A 194 10.04 -4.04 -14.85
N VAL A 195 10.01 -3.53 -13.60
CA VAL A 195 8.80 -3.60 -12.75
C VAL A 195 7.66 -2.91 -13.48
N LYS A 196 6.52 -3.59 -13.58
CA LYS A 196 5.37 -3.09 -14.36
C LYS A 196 4.70 -1.91 -13.70
N ALA A 197 4.45 -1.99 -12.38
CA ALA A 197 3.89 -0.89 -11.62
C ALA A 197 4.30 -0.94 -10.14
N VAL A 198 4.33 0.24 -9.52
CA VAL A 198 4.44 0.43 -8.07
C VAL A 198 3.14 1.05 -7.58
N PHE A 199 2.49 0.42 -6.61
CA PHE A 199 1.24 0.88 -6.01
C PHE A 199 1.48 1.44 -4.61
N THR A 200 0.93 2.62 -4.33
CA THR A 200 1.12 3.34 -3.06
C THR A 200 -0.18 4.02 -2.59
N GLY A 201 -0.15 4.54 -1.37
CA GLY A 201 -1.19 5.35 -0.75
C GLY A 201 -0.65 6.65 -0.16
N HIS A 202 -0.92 6.90 1.13
CA HIS A 202 -0.34 7.95 1.96
C HIS A 202 -0.79 9.39 1.63
N TRP A 203 -0.97 9.72 0.37
CA TRP A 203 -1.29 11.10 -0.02
C TRP A 203 -2.74 11.47 0.15
N HIS A 204 -3.62 10.49 0.38
CA HIS A 204 -5.05 10.70 0.40
C HIS A 204 -5.58 11.39 -0.88
N ALA A 205 -4.90 11.16 -1.99
CA ALA A 205 -5.19 11.69 -3.31
C ALA A 205 -4.73 10.69 -4.39
N ASN A 206 -5.28 10.80 -5.60
CA ASN A 206 -4.86 9.98 -6.73
C ASN A 206 -3.70 10.65 -7.49
N ASN A 207 -2.69 9.86 -7.82
CA ASN A 207 -1.65 10.28 -8.74
C ASN A 207 -1.19 9.08 -9.58
N VAL A 208 -1.07 9.29 -10.89
CA VAL A 208 -0.57 8.27 -11.81
C VAL A 208 0.47 8.93 -12.70
N ILE A 209 1.71 8.53 -12.52
CA ILE A 209 2.84 9.01 -13.31
C ILE A 209 3.66 7.83 -13.83
N SER A 210 4.54 8.08 -14.77
CA SER A 210 5.44 7.07 -15.31
C SER A 210 6.88 7.41 -14.98
N TYR A 211 7.63 6.40 -14.57
CA TYR A 211 9.09 6.48 -14.48
C TYR A 211 9.70 5.41 -15.38
N LYS A 212 10.27 5.84 -16.51
CA LYS A 212 10.70 4.94 -17.60
C LYS A 212 9.54 4.02 -18.03
N ASN A 213 9.68 2.69 -17.87
CA ASN A 213 8.66 1.70 -18.24
C ASN A 213 7.73 1.32 -17.08
N THR A 214 7.91 1.90 -15.89
CA THR A 214 7.14 1.59 -14.69
C THR A 214 6.05 2.62 -14.45
N GLU A 215 4.83 2.18 -14.22
CA GLU A 215 3.76 3.04 -13.72
C GLU A 215 3.88 3.21 -12.19
N LEU A 216 3.87 4.44 -11.70
CA LEU A 216 3.81 4.78 -10.29
C LEU A 216 2.39 5.23 -9.98
N ILE A 217 1.66 4.43 -9.23
CA ILE A 217 0.21 4.56 -9.03
C ILE A 217 -0.05 4.78 -7.53
N THR A 218 -0.35 6.02 -7.17
CA THR A 218 -0.88 6.35 -5.84
C THR A 218 -2.39 6.33 -5.91
N SER A 219 -3.05 5.59 -5.04
CA SER A 219 -4.50 5.59 -4.95
C SER A 219 -4.97 6.47 -3.79
N GLY A 220 -6.09 7.16 -4.02
CA GLY A 220 -6.78 7.91 -2.99
C GLY A 220 -7.29 7.00 -1.87
N PRO A 221 -7.67 7.58 -0.72
CA PRO A 221 -8.03 6.85 0.47
C PRO A 221 -9.43 6.25 0.38
N ILE A 222 -9.70 5.25 1.23
CA ILE A 222 -11.07 4.76 1.40
C ILE A 222 -11.89 5.77 2.20
N THR A 223 -11.31 6.41 3.22
CA THR A 223 -12.13 7.15 4.20
C THR A 223 -12.02 8.66 4.09
N PHE A 224 -10.85 9.24 4.14
CA PHE A 224 -10.69 10.68 4.25
C PHE A 224 -9.75 11.26 3.19
N PRO A 225 -10.28 11.78 2.07
CA PRO A 225 -9.47 12.45 1.07
C PRO A 225 -8.89 13.77 1.60
N ILE A 226 -7.69 14.11 1.13
CA ILE A 226 -7.07 15.42 1.37
C ILE A 226 -7.06 16.15 0.03
N GLY A 227 -7.80 17.25 -0.05
CA GLY A 227 -8.01 17.98 -1.30
C GLY A 227 -9.33 17.63 -1.99
N GLU A 228 -9.34 17.63 -3.33
CA GLU A 228 -10.56 17.51 -4.14
C GLU A 228 -10.84 16.06 -4.62
N ASP A 229 -9.88 15.17 -4.48
CA ASP A 229 -10.04 13.78 -4.93
C ASP A 229 -11.02 13.03 -4.02
N PRO A 230 -11.96 12.28 -4.60
CA PRO A 230 -12.92 11.51 -3.81
C PRO A 230 -12.31 10.25 -3.21
N SER A 231 -12.92 9.74 -2.13
CA SER A 231 -12.67 8.40 -1.60
C SER A 231 -13.01 7.32 -2.63
N GLY A 232 -12.23 6.24 -2.67
CA GLY A 232 -12.47 5.18 -3.64
C GLY A 232 -11.56 3.97 -3.51
N ILE A 233 -11.71 3.08 -4.49
CA ILE A 233 -10.88 1.88 -4.69
C ILE A 233 -10.39 1.85 -6.13
N ARG A 234 -9.28 1.16 -6.38
CA ARG A 234 -8.76 0.98 -7.74
C ARG A 234 -8.91 -0.48 -8.17
N ILE A 235 -9.64 -0.71 -9.26
CA ILE A 235 -9.67 -2.01 -9.94
C ILE A 235 -8.47 -2.10 -10.86
N VAL A 236 -7.77 -3.21 -10.80
CA VAL A 236 -6.62 -3.50 -11.67
C VAL A 236 -6.87 -4.80 -12.40
N GLU A 237 -6.87 -4.76 -13.72
CA GLU A 237 -7.04 -5.92 -14.60
C GLU A 237 -5.72 -6.22 -15.32
N VAL A 238 -5.28 -7.46 -15.19
CA VAL A 238 -4.05 -7.97 -15.81
C VAL A 238 -4.40 -9.00 -16.85
N ASP A 239 -4.12 -8.67 -18.10
CA ASP A 239 -4.30 -9.60 -19.20
C ASP A 239 -2.97 -10.00 -19.86
N GLU A 240 -3.03 -10.66 -21.03
CA GLU A 240 -1.83 -11.13 -21.71
C GLU A 240 -0.94 -10.03 -22.28
N GLU A 241 -1.48 -8.86 -22.56
CA GLU A 241 -0.76 -7.78 -23.23
C GLU A 241 -0.64 -6.52 -22.40
N LYS A 242 -1.61 -6.26 -21.49
CA LYS A 242 -1.79 -4.96 -20.88
C LYS A 242 -2.13 -5.04 -19.40
N LEU A 243 -1.78 -3.96 -18.72
CA LEU A 243 -2.27 -3.60 -17.39
C LEU A 243 -3.32 -2.50 -17.59
N TYR A 244 -4.52 -2.73 -17.10
CA TYR A 244 -5.58 -1.72 -17.02
C TYR A 244 -5.89 -1.43 -15.57
N HIS A 245 -6.13 -0.18 -15.24
CA HIS A 245 -6.63 0.17 -13.93
C HIS A 245 -7.62 1.33 -14.02
N GLN A 246 -8.59 1.30 -13.13
CA GLN A 246 -9.61 2.34 -13.00
C GLN A 246 -9.88 2.64 -11.54
N TYR A 247 -9.96 3.90 -11.19
CA TYR A 247 -10.39 4.35 -9.86
C TYR A 247 -11.91 4.43 -9.82
N ILE A 248 -12.52 3.79 -8.82
CA ILE A 248 -13.96 3.75 -8.60
C ILE A 248 -14.25 4.56 -7.33
N ILE A 249 -15.08 5.57 -7.47
CA ILE A 249 -15.52 6.45 -6.36
C ILE A 249 -16.53 5.70 -5.48
N LEU A 250 -16.37 5.85 -4.16
CA LEU A 250 -17.30 5.30 -3.15
C LEU A 250 -18.56 6.13 -3.04
#